data_b0fabc8bba6ef42f438471b61feb203a
#
_entry.id   b0fabc8bba6ef42f438471b61feb203a
#
_cell.length_a   1.000
_cell.length_b   1.000
_cell.length_c   1.000
_cell.angle_alpha   90.00
_cell.angle_beta   90.00
_cell.angle_gamma   90.00
#
_symmetry.space_group_name_H-M   'P 1'
#
loop_
_entity.id
_entity.type
_entity.pdbx_description
1 polymer ?
#
loop_
_entity_poly.entity_id
_entity_poly.type
_entity_poly.pdbx_seq_one_letter_code
_entity_poly.pdbx_strand_id
1 'polypeptide(L)'
;DKRYISNDNYKKPYELEIQSTPALETIKADVEAKNINHYRVYNMAVNTFNDASTSFYVPSIGGYHGAKLQRYQDIISFHLTNPNYVQKDLNDTSLLKTNQIRQFFYTYQQQIKCPNLQVLNMLDTKYFILPVGQEGGTAIENPEACGAAWFVENIKTVNTADEEILALNDFTPQ
;
A
#
# COMPACT_ATOMS: atom_id res chain seq x y z
N ASP A 1 10.60 39.87 13.84
CA ASP A 1 9.50 39.02 13.39
C ASP A 1 10.06 37.66 12.91
N LYS A 2 9.83 36.59 13.67
CA LYS A 2 10.38 35.27 13.39
C LYS A 2 9.62 34.50 12.27
N ARG A 3 8.78 35.18 11.51
CA ARG A 3 7.98 34.58 10.42
C ARG A 3 8.72 34.50 9.09
N TYR A 4 9.93 35.00 9.01
CA TYR A 4 10.73 34.92 7.79
C TYR A 4 11.88 33.95 7.96
N ILE A 5 11.97 32.99 7.05
CA ILE A 5 13.12 32.09 6.95
C ILE A 5 14.27 32.87 6.35
N SER A 6 15.46 32.86 6.97
CA SER A 6 16.64 33.52 6.41
C SER A 6 17.02 32.93 5.05
N ASN A 7 17.60 33.74 4.17
CA ASN A 7 18.06 33.25 2.85
C ASN A 7 19.02 32.07 2.92
N ASP A 8 19.77 31.95 4.02
CA ASP A 8 20.69 30.82 4.23
C ASP A 8 19.97 29.49 4.49
N ASN A 9 18.72 29.58 4.95
CA ASN A 9 17.84 28.41 5.15
C ASN A 9 16.90 28.15 3.95
N TYR A 10 16.96 29.03 2.92
CA TYR A 10 16.21 28.89 1.68
C TYR A 10 16.96 27.99 0.69
N LYS A 11 17.52 26.89 1.19
CA LYS A 11 17.99 25.82 0.31
C LYS A 11 16.77 25.19 -0.33
N LYS A 12 16.90 24.87 -1.60
CA LYS A 12 15.81 24.29 -2.39
C LYS A 12 15.12 23.18 -1.59
N PRO A 13 13.83 23.26 -1.28
CA PRO A 13 13.16 22.32 -0.37
C PRO A 13 13.26 20.87 -0.81
N TYR A 14 13.41 20.63 -2.13
CA TYR A 14 13.54 19.30 -2.70
C TYR A 14 14.97 18.72 -2.63
N GLU A 15 15.98 19.50 -2.30
CA GLU A 15 17.33 19.02 -2.04
C GLU A 15 17.52 18.61 -0.57
N LEU A 16 16.52 18.92 0.25
CA LEU A 16 16.76 18.94 1.67
C LEU A 16 16.53 17.64 2.40
N GLU A 17 15.65 16.72 2.01
CA GLU A 17 15.37 15.67 3.01
C GLU A 17 14.63 14.41 2.54
N ILE A 18 14.14 14.33 1.32
CA ILE A 18 13.54 13.09 0.89
C ILE A 18 14.60 12.26 0.17
N GLN A 19 15.29 11.42 0.93
CA GLN A 19 16.24 10.47 0.34
C GLN A 19 15.50 9.21 -0.09
N SER A 20 15.90 8.68 -1.25
CA SER A 20 15.45 7.36 -1.68
C SER A 20 15.96 6.30 -0.72
N THR A 21 15.14 5.30 -0.43
CA THR A 21 15.55 4.18 0.42
C THR A 21 16.01 3.00 -0.45
N PRO A 22 16.84 2.09 0.09
CA PRO A 22 17.24 0.87 -0.64
C PRO A 22 16.04 0.06 -1.15
N ALA A 23 14.93 0.04 -0.41
CA ALA A 23 13.70 -0.63 -0.82
C ALA A 23 13.09 0.02 -2.07
N LEU A 24 13.06 1.36 -2.14
CA LEU A 24 12.57 2.10 -3.31
C LEU A 24 13.45 1.89 -4.54
N GLU A 25 14.77 1.89 -4.36
CA GLU A 25 15.70 1.62 -5.46
C GLU A 25 15.58 0.17 -5.98
N THR A 26 15.34 -0.80 -5.08
CA THR A 26 15.05 -2.19 -5.46
C THR A 26 13.80 -2.28 -6.32
N ILE A 27 12.71 -1.58 -5.93
CA ILE A 27 11.47 -1.56 -6.71
C ILE A 27 11.69 -0.93 -8.09
N LYS A 28 12.39 0.20 -8.17
CA LYS A 28 12.68 0.84 -9.46
C LYS A 28 13.46 -0.07 -10.39
N ALA A 29 14.51 -0.70 -9.87
CA ALA A 29 15.34 -1.63 -10.66
C ALA A 29 14.52 -2.84 -11.16
N ASP A 30 13.63 -3.40 -10.32
CA ASP A 30 12.78 -4.53 -10.69
C ASP A 30 11.73 -4.14 -11.74
N VAL A 31 11.10 -2.99 -11.56
CA VAL A 31 10.13 -2.41 -12.52
C VAL A 31 10.77 -2.17 -13.88
N GLU A 32 11.97 -1.62 -13.92
CA GLU A 32 12.72 -1.39 -15.14
C GLU A 32 13.13 -2.71 -15.81
N ALA A 33 13.68 -3.66 -15.04
CA ALA A 33 14.12 -4.95 -15.55
C ALA A 33 12.96 -5.79 -16.14
N LYS A 34 11.76 -5.70 -15.53
CA LYS A 34 10.56 -6.42 -15.95
C LYS A 34 9.69 -5.65 -16.94
N ASN A 35 10.05 -4.39 -17.26
CA ASN A 35 9.26 -3.47 -18.11
C ASN A 35 7.80 -3.34 -17.62
N ILE A 36 7.61 -3.11 -16.31
CA ILE A 36 6.29 -2.98 -15.69
C ILE A 36 5.80 -1.54 -15.88
N ASN A 37 4.67 -1.37 -16.59
CA ASN A 37 4.12 -0.05 -16.92
C ASN A 37 3.12 0.47 -15.87
N HIS A 38 2.46 -0.44 -15.13
CA HIS A 38 1.46 -0.09 -14.13
C HIS A 38 1.74 -0.86 -12.84
N TYR A 39 1.80 -0.15 -11.73
CA TYR A 39 1.95 -0.72 -10.41
C TYR A 39 1.69 0.35 -9.36
N ARG A 40 1.41 -0.07 -8.15
CA ARG A 40 1.40 0.79 -6.95
C ARG A 40 2.17 0.13 -5.83
N VAL A 41 2.64 0.98 -4.91
CA VAL A 41 3.42 0.56 -3.75
C VAL A 41 2.63 0.85 -2.48
N TYR A 42 2.58 -0.13 -1.58
CA TYR A 42 2.13 0.05 -0.21
C TYR A 42 3.36 0.09 0.71
N ASN A 43 3.74 1.29 1.14
CA ASN A 43 4.89 1.47 2.01
C ASN A 43 4.44 1.49 3.48
N MET A 44 4.67 0.40 4.20
CA MET A 44 4.36 0.25 5.62
C MET A 44 5.51 0.71 6.54
N ALA A 45 6.68 1.06 5.99
CA ALA A 45 7.80 1.61 6.77
C ALA A 45 7.58 3.08 7.15
N VAL A 46 6.57 3.72 6.54
CA VAL A 46 6.13 5.09 6.85
C VAL A 46 4.63 5.10 7.16
N ASN A 47 4.11 6.24 7.60
CA ASN A 47 2.66 6.41 7.73
C ASN A 47 2.03 6.60 6.35
N THR A 48 1.72 5.51 5.66
CA THR A 48 1.35 5.44 4.24
C THR A 48 0.33 6.51 3.81
N PHE A 49 -0.67 6.80 4.64
CA PHE A 49 -1.78 7.70 4.26
C PHE A 49 -1.61 9.14 4.75
N ASN A 50 -0.52 9.43 5.46
CA ASN A 50 -0.16 10.76 5.96
C ASN A 50 1.27 11.18 5.58
N ASP A 51 1.97 10.39 4.78
CA ASP A 51 3.33 10.65 4.31
C ASP A 51 3.36 10.60 2.78
N ALA A 52 3.97 11.60 2.15
CA ALA A 52 4.06 11.70 0.70
C ALA A 52 5.44 11.30 0.15
N SER A 53 6.41 10.95 1.00
CA SER A 53 7.80 10.67 0.59
C SER A 53 7.91 9.56 -0.46
N THR A 54 7.14 8.48 -0.30
CA THR A 54 7.09 7.37 -1.27
C THR A 54 6.70 7.85 -2.67
N SER A 55 5.72 8.77 -2.76
CA SER A 55 5.18 9.26 -4.02
C SER A 55 6.14 10.11 -4.85
N PHE A 56 7.26 10.56 -4.26
CA PHE A 56 8.32 11.24 -5.01
C PHE A 56 9.11 10.28 -5.92
N TYR A 57 9.11 9.00 -5.58
CA TYR A 57 9.96 8.02 -6.25
C TYR A 57 9.18 7.00 -7.06
N VAL A 58 8.03 6.56 -6.54
CA VAL A 58 7.21 5.50 -7.13
C VAL A 58 5.72 5.79 -6.93
N PRO A 59 4.83 5.26 -7.79
CA PRO A 59 3.40 5.36 -7.58
C PRO A 59 2.99 4.69 -6.25
N SER A 60 2.33 5.43 -5.37
CA SER A 60 1.89 4.95 -4.04
C SER A 60 0.37 4.85 -3.97
N ILE A 61 -0.15 3.90 -3.19
CA ILE A 61 -1.57 3.87 -2.81
C ILE A 61 -1.89 4.91 -1.74
N GLY A 62 -0.87 5.50 -1.10
CA GLY A 62 -1.00 6.44 -0.01
C GLY A 62 -0.65 7.87 -0.40
N GLY A 63 -0.28 8.62 0.61
CA GLY A 63 0.11 10.02 0.49
C GLY A 63 -0.77 10.94 1.32
N TYR A 64 -0.20 12.09 1.70
CA TYR A 64 -0.95 13.16 2.34
C TYR A 64 -1.69 13.96 1.26
N HIS A 65 -3.01 13.98 1.33
CA HIS A 65 -3.84 14.78 0.42
C HIS A 65 -5.10 15.28 1.13
N GLY A 66 -5.28 16.61 1.17
CA GLY A 66 -6.40 17.24 1.83
C GLY A 66 -7.76 17.05 1.14
N ALA A 67 -7.77 16.66 -0.12
CA ALA A 67 -8.98 16.49 -0.94
C ALA A 67 -9.13 15.02 -1.43
N LYS A 68 -8.94 14.05 -0.53
CA LYS A 68 -9.23 12.64 -0.84
C LYS A 68 -10.70 12.45 -1.17
N LEU A 69 -10.98 11.61 -2.18
CA LEU A 69 -12.34 11.14 -2.44
C LEU A 69 -12.87 10.39 -1.21
N GLN A 70 -14.09 10.68 -0.78
CA GLN A 70 -14.71 10.05 0.39
C GLN A 70 -14.71 8.53 0.27
N ARG A 71 -15.09 7.97 -0.88
CA ARG A 71 -15.06 6.52 -1.11
C ARG A 71 -13.67 5.90 -0.90
N TYR A 72 -12.61 6.61 -1.29
CA TYR A 72 -11.26 6.13 -1.05
C TYR A 72 -10.87 6.22 0.43
N GLN A 73 -11.30 7.27 1.12
CA GLN A 73 -11.11 7.39 2.56
C GLN A 73 -11.86 6.27 3.31
N ASP A 74 -13.03 5.87 2.85
CA ASP A 74 -13.79 4.77 3.44
C ASP A 74 -13.05 3.43 3.24
N ILE A 75 -12.50 3.17 2.05
CA ILE A 75 -11.64 2.00 1.82
C ILE A 75 -10.44 1.99 2.78
N ILE A 76 -9.76 3.12 2.95
CA ILE A 76 -8.64 3.23 3.90
C ILE A 76 -9.11 2.88 5.30
N SER A 77 -10.20 3.48 5.77
CA SER A 77 -10.68 3.36 7.14
C SER A 77 -11.23 1.98 7.46
N PHE A 78 -11.94 1.34 6.53
CA PHE A 78 -12.61 0.06 6.77
C PHE A 78 -11.75 -1.16 6.43
N HIS A 79 -10.86 -1.06 5.44
CA HIS A 79 -10.14 -2.21 4.91
C HIS A 79 -8.62 -2.15 5.07
N LEU A 80 -8.03 -0.96 5.08
CA LEU A 80 -6.57 -0.85 5.06
C LEU A 80 -5.97 -0.50 6.42
N THR A 81 -6.70 0.26 7.26
CA THR A 81 -6.23 0.68 8.58
C THR A 81 -7.12 0.22 9.74
N ASN A 82 -8.20 -0.51 9.46
CA ASN A 82 -9.13 -0.97 10.49
C ASN A 82 -8.46 -1.97 11.44
N PRO A 83 -8.32 -1.64 12.73
CA PRO A 83 -7.68 -2.54 13.70
C PRO A 83 -8.51 -3.80 13.98
N ASN A 84 -9.81 -3.78 13.67
CA ASN A 84 -10.73 -4.90 13.88
C ASN A 84 -10.88 -5.80 12.65
N TYR A 85 -10.29 -5.41 11.51
CA TYR A 85 -10.32 -6.25 10.33
C TYR A 85 -9.46 -7.51 10.56
N VAL A 86 -10.01 -8.67 10.19
CA VAL A 86 -9.31 -9.96 10.27
C VAL A 86 -9.25 -10.57 8.87
N GLN A 87 -8.05 -10.73 8.36
CA GLN A 87 -7.81 -11.41 7.09
C GLN A 87 -8.14 -12.90 7.20
N LYS A 88 -9.17 -13.37 6.50
CA LYS A 88 -9.69 -14.75 6.62
C LYS A 88 -8.68 -15.83 6.22
N ASP A 89 -7.92 -15.57 5.17
CA ASP A 89 -7.01 -16.59 4.58
C ASP A 89 -5.61 -16.56 5.18
N LEU A 90 -5.36 -15.76 6.22
CA LEU A 90 -4.01 -15.61 6.77
C LEU A 90 -3.47 -16.91 7.37
N ASN A 91 -4.35 -17.82 7.78
CA ASN A 91 -3.98 -19.11 8.37
C ASN A 91 -3.97 -20.28 7.35
N ASP A 92 -4.25 -20.01 6.08
CA ASP A 92 -4.14 -21.03 5.04
C ASP A 92 -2.67 -21.37 4.78
N THR A 93 -2.25 -22.55 5.23
CA THR A 93 -0.85 -22.98 5.16
C THR A 93 -0.34 -23.16 3.73
N SER A 94 -1.22 -23.41 2.77
CA SER A 94 -0.86 -23.53 1.35
C SER A 94 -0.44 -22.17 0.79
N LEU A 95 -1.19 -21.12 1.12
CA LEU A 95 -0.92 -19.75 0.70
C LEU A 95 0.29 -19.15 1.44
N LEU A 96 0.51 -19.50 2.71
CA LEU A 96 1.68 -19.03 3.47
C LEU A 96 3.00 -19.51 2.87
N LYS A 97 3.04 -20.71 2.30
CA LYS A 97 4.27 -21.27 1.71
C LYS A 97 4.68 -20.57 0.42
N THR A 98 3.75 -20.00 -0.30
CA THR A 98 3.97 -19.43 -1.64
C THR A 98 3.96 -17.91 -1.65
N ASN A 99 3.44 -17.28 -0.60
CA ASN A 99 3.26 -15.82 -0.55
C ASN A 99 3.99 -15.20 0.65
N GLN A 100 5.11 -14.54 0.39
CA GLN A 100 5.95 -13.89 1.41
C GLN A 100 5.20 -12.81 2.19
N ILE A 101 4.25 -12.12 1.56
CA ILE A 101 3.45 -11.07 2.21
C ILE A 101 2.53 -11.68 3.26
N ARG A 102 1.83 -12.78 2.92
CA ARG A 102 0.98 -13.51 3.88
C ARG A 102 1.81 -14.10 5.01
N GLN A 103 2.97 -14.67 4.70
CA GLN A 103 3.91 -15.17 5.70
C GLN A 103 4.38 -14.08 6.66
N PHE A 104 4.68 -12.88 6.16
CA PHE A 104 5.03 -11.74 7.00
C PHE A 104 3.91 -11.40 7.97
N PHE A 105 2.67 -11.17 7.48
CA PHE A 105 1.54 -10.83 8.34
C PHE A 105 1.19 -11.94 9.34
N TYR A 106 1.33 -13.19 8.96
CA TYR A 106 1.17 -14.32 9.89
C TYR A 106 2.22 -14.28 11.00
N THR A 107 3.48 -14.05 10.65
CA THR A 107 4.60 -14.00 11.62
C THR A 107 4.45 -12.84 12.59
N TYR A 108 4.02 -11.68 12.11
CA TYR A 108 3.93 -10.45 12.91
C TYR A 108 2.51 -10.08 13.34
N GLN A 109 1.54 -11.02 13.30
CA GLN A 109 0.12 -10.77 13.54
C GLN A 109 -0.20 -10.18 14.93
N GLN A 110 0.67 -10.33 15.91
CA GLN A 110 0.51 -9.75 17.25
C GLN A 110 0.92 -8.27 17.30
N GLN A 111 1.73 -7.80 16.38
CA GLN A 111 2.31 -6.46 16.35
C GLN A 111 1.79 -5.62 15.20
N ILE A 112 1.54 -6.23 14.05
CA ILE A 112 1.14 -5.57 12.82
C ILE A 112 -0.16 -6.20 12.32
N LYS A 113 -1.20 -5.38 12.19
CA LYS A 113 -2.47 -5.83 11.63
C LYS A 113 -2.37 -5.99 10.11
N CYS A 114 -2.85 -7.13 9.63
CA CYS A 114 -2.95 -7.37 8.20
C CYS A 114 -4.09 -6.54 7.61
N PRO A 115 -3.83 -5.70 6.62
CA PRO A 115 -4.89 -5.05 5.85
C PRO A 115 -5.66 -6.05 4.99
N ASN A 116 -6.76 -5.61 4.39
CA ASN A 116 -7.47 -6.44 3.41
C ASN A 116 -6.61 -6.60 2.14
N LEU A 117 -5.96 -7.76 2.01
CA LEU A 117 -5.05 -8.06 0.89
C LEU A 117 -5.80 -8.10 -0.44
N GLN A 118 -7.06 -8.51 -0.47
CA GLN A 118 -7.86 -8.55 -1.69
C GLN A 118 -8.17 -7.14 -2.21
N VAL A 119 -8.44 -6.20 -1.30
CA VAL A 119 -8.59 -4.79 -1.65
C VAL A 119 -7.27 -4.20 -2.16
N LEU A 120 -6.14 -4.56 -1.56
CA LEU A 120 -4.83 -4.14 -2.05
C LEU A 120 -4.52 -4.72 -3.43
N ASN A 121 -4.89 -5.97 -3.70
CA ASN A 121 -4.77 -6.60 -5.02
C ASN A 121 -5.61 -5.84 -6.06
N MET A 122 -6.86 -5.49 -5.73
CA MET A 122 -7.74 -4.66 -6.56
C MET A 122 -7.17 -3.27 -6.84
N LEU A 123 -6.45 -2.68 -5.87
CA LEU A 123 -5.79 -1.38 -6.02
C LEU A 123 -4.46 -1.45 -6.81
N ASP A 124 -4.15 -2.58 -7.43
CA ASP A 124 -2.89 -2.82 -8.16
C ASP A 124 -1.65 -2.62 -7.29
N THR A 125 -1.71 -3.07 -6.02
CA THR A 125 -0.57 -3.00 -5.11
C THR A 125 0.43 -4.10 -5.47
N LYS A 126 1.33 -3.77 -6.39
CA LYS A 126 2.34 -4.70 -6.91
C LYS A 126 3.52 -4.91 -5.97
N TYR A 127 3.83 -3.91 -5.14
CA TYR A 127 4.93 -3.99 -4.19
C TYR A 127 4.50 -3.54 -2.80
N PHE A 128 5.04 -4.24 -1.80
CA PHE A 128 4.99 -3.84 -0.40
C PHE A 128 6.39 -3.44 0.06
N ILE A 129 6.49 -2.39 0.87
CA ILE A 129 7.67 -2.10 1.65
C ILE A 129 7.33 -2.41 3.10
N LEU A 130 7.88 -3.50 3.62
CA LEU A 130 7.61 -3.99 4.96
C LEU A 130 8.59 -3.36 5.96
N PRO A 131 8.16 -3.00 7.19
CA PRO A 131 8.98 -2.31 8.19
C PRO A 131 9.93 -3.28 8.92
N VAL A 132 10.69 -4.07 8.15
CA VAL A 132 11.66 -5.07 8.65
C VAL A 132 12.93 -5.07 7.82
N GLY A 133 14.00 -5.57 8.40
CA GLY A 133 15.28 -5.70 7.73
C GLY A 133 16.12 -4.43 7.81
N GLN A 134 16.38 -3.80 6.68
CA GLN A 134 17.22 -2.60 6.58
C GLN A 134 16.45 -1.31 6.87
N GLU A 135 17.16 -0.21 7.04
CA GLU A 135 16.56 1.11 7.15
C GLU A 135 15.73 1.45 5.91
N GLY A 136 14.51 1.97 6.13
CA GLY A 136 13.54 2.21 5.05
C GLY A 136 12.75 0.97 4.62
N GLY A 137 12.94 -0.18 5.27
CA GLY A 137 12.18 -1.40 5.08
C GLY A 137 12.69 -2.32 3.97
N THR A 138 11.97 -3.40 3.76
CA THR A 138 12.27 -4.43 2.75
C THR A 138 11.17 -4.46 1.69
N ALA A 139 11.55 -4.34 0.41
CA ALA A 139 10.62 -4.44 -0.72
C ALA A 139 10.28 -5.90 -1.02
N ILE A 140 9.00 -6.20 -1.20
CA ILE A 140 8.50 -7.53 -1.60
C ILE A 140 7.47 -7.36 -2.72
N GLU A 141 7.62 -8.15 -3.78
CA GLU A 141 6.65 -8.19 -4.88
C GLU A 141 5.37 -8.92 -4.45
N ASN A 142 4.22 -8.40 -4.87
CA ASN A 142 2.92 -9.03 -4.72
C ASN A 142 2.52 -9.72 -6.03
N PRO A 143 2.55 -11.04 -6.09
CA PRO A 143 2.16 -11.78 -7.28
C PRO A 143 0.65 -11.76 -7.53
N GLU A 144 -0.16 -11.40 -6.52
CA GLU A 144 -1.63 -11.40 -6.57
C GLU A 144 -2.22 -10.05 -7.01
N ALA A 145 -1.40 -9.03 -7.30
CA ALA A 145 -1.90 -7.74 -7.79
C ALA A 145 -2.65 -7.91 -9.13
N CYS A 146 -3.86 -7.34 -9.22
CA CYS A 146 -4.74 -7.55 -10.38
C CYS A 146 -4.29 -6.80 -11.64
N GLY A 147 -3.32 -5.88 -11.53
CA GLY A 147 -2.89 -5.02 -12.62
C GLY A 147 -3.83 -3.84 -12.83
N ALA A 148 -3.57 -3.07 -13.90
CA ALA A 148 -4.33 -1.86 -14.23
C ALA A 148 -5.79 -2.12 -14.62
N ALA A 149 -6.09 -3.34 -15.11
CA ALA A 149 -7.43 -3.78 -15.47
C ALA A 149 -7.49 -5.32 -15.46
N TRP A 150 -8.64 -5.86 -15.07
CA TRP A 150 -8.89 -7.31 -15.08
C TRP A 150 -10.34 -7.59 -15.42
N PHE A 151 -10.62 -8.79 -15.89
CA PHE A 151 -11.99 -9.25 -16.13
C PHE A 151 -12.60 -9.80 -14.84
N VAL A 152 -13.90 -9.56 -14.65
CA VAL A 152 -14.67 -10.10 -13.54
C VAL A 152 -15.67 -11.15 -14.04
N GLU A 153 -15.82 -12.25 -13.31
CA GLU A 153 -16.78 -13.30 -13.63
C GLU A 153 -18.16 -13.00 -13.04
N ASN A 154 -18.20 -12.37 -11.88
CA ASN A 154 -19.41 -12.12 -11.14
C ASN A 154 -19.53 -10.65 -10.72
N ILE A 155 -20.75 -10.13 -10.76
CA ILE A 155 -21.08 -8.78 -10.30
C ILE A 155 -22.08 -8.90 -9.17
N LYS A 156 -21.76 -8.37 -7.99
CA LYS A 156 -22.66 -8.25 -6.85
C LYS A 156 -23.26 -6.86 -6.84
N THR A 157 -24.57 -6.77 -7.06
CA THR A 157 -25.31 -5.51 -6.93
C THR A 157 -25.69 -5.28 -5.47
N VAL A 158 -25.49 -4.06 -4.99
CA VAL A 158 -25.87 -3.59 -3.64
C VAL A 158 -26.66 -2.29 -3.75
N ASN A 159 -27.42 -1.94 -2.72
CA ASN A 159 -28.37 -0.81 -2.78
C ASN A 159 -27.83 0.45 -2.10
N THR A 160 -26.86 0.33 -1.20
CA THR A 160 -26.34 1.44 -0.41
C THR A 160 -24.82 1.47 -0.41
N ALA A 161 -24.23 2.63 -0.11
CA ALA A 161 -22.78 2.80 0.05
C ALA A 161 -22.23 1.96 1.21
N ASP A 162 -23.00 1.77 2.28
CA ASP A 162 -22.62 0.93 3.41
C ASP A 162 -22.55 -0.54 3.02
N GLU A 163 -23.50 -1.01 2.21
CA GLU A 163 -23.45 -2.37 1.66
C GLU A 163 -22.28 -2.54 0.70
N GLU A 164 -21.95 -1.51 -0.09
CA GLU A 164 -20.80 -1.51 -1.01
C GLU A 164 -19.48 -1.71 -0.26
N ILE A 165 -19.24 -0.92 0.78
CA ILE A 165 -17.98 -1.02 1.54
C ILE A 165 -17.90 -2.34 2.32
N LEU A 166 -19.02 -2.83 2.87
CA LEU A 166 -19.06 -4.10 3.60
C LEU A 166 -18.89 -5.31 2.67
N ALA A 167 -19.33 -5.22 1.42
CA ALA A 167 -19.19 -6.29 0.44
C ALA A 167 -17.71 -6.62 0.15
N LEU A 168 -16.81 -5.66 0.32
CA LEU A 168 -15.37 -5.85 0.16
C LEU A 168 -14.73 -6.76 1.24
N ASN A 169 -15.44 -7.09 2.32
CA ASN A 169 -14.96 -8.06 3.31
C ASN A 169 -14.88 -9.49 2.75
N ASP A 170 -15.75 -9.82 1.80
CA ASP A 170 -15.86 -11.13 1.17
C ASP A 170 -15.48 -11.09 -0.32
N PHE A 171 -14.89 -10.00 -0.75
CA PHE A 171 -14.49 -9.78 -2.13
C PHE A 171 -13.24 -10.60 -2.49
N THR A 172 -13.31 -11.24 -3.66
CA THR A 172 -12.16 -11.88 -4.30
C THR A 172 -12.11 -11.38 -5.74
N PRO A 173 -11.05 -10.67 -6.16
CA PRO A 173 -10.99 -10.00 -7.46
C PRO A 173 -10.83 -10.95 -8.65
N GLN A 174 -10.55 -12.24 -8.40
CA GLN A 174 -10.39 -13.28 -9.42
C GLN A 174 -11.33 -14.43 -9.18
#